data_c36d5d12a71c8e174c8291afa98e505a
#
_entry.id   c36d5d12a71c8e174c8291afa98e505a
#
_cell.length_a   1.000
_cell.length_b   1.000
_cell.length_c   1.000
_cell.angle_alpha   90.00
_cell.angle_beta   90.00
_cell.angle_gamma   90.00
#
_symmetry.space_group_name_H-M   'P 1'
#
loop_
_entity.id
_entity.type
_entity.pdbx_description
1 polymer ?
#
loop_
_entity_poly.entity_id
_entity_poly.type
_entity_poly.pdbx_seq_one_letter_code
_entity_poly.pdbx_strand_id
1 'polypeptide(L)'
;MRDFAICSACGSTETCDLGDAPDGRLYSCRNCKSLWLDCKIENDPAATLEYGSAYRNGQDTSKAIALHRVFRKLCLLPIPGSDRLLDVGCGDGAFLELAQRDGWQVQGLDSDRRAVETIRLRSGKAIVGCLGGDVDQLGQFDVVTLWDVIEHVADIECAMTQLARAVAPRGRLLILTPNADCVLDRVAHLERNFTFRQSQRMMQLCLNRYHLHRFTLSGLTKLVTRFGFEVESAATMQLYSLNADKYLSGFAPGISGWTASGSLNRAMSRAAFALVNTLRIKNKIFLTCRRAAANAIIPVEEGRLV
;
A
#
# COMPACT_ATOMS: atom_id res chain seq x y z
N MET A 1 -26.46 -19.82 0.79
CA MET A 1 -25.16 -20.03 1.44
C MET A 1 -24.52 -18.67 1.54
N ARG A 2 -24.10 -18.22 2.72
CA ARG A 2 -23.31 -16.98 2.84
C ARG A 2 -21.90 -17.38 2.42
N ASP A 3 -21.43 -16.91 1.27
CA ASP A 3 -20.05 -17.06 0.86
C ASP A 3 -19.19 -16.38 1.92
N PHE A 4 -18.41 -17.17 2.65
CA PHE A 4 -17.47 -16.65 3.62
C PHE A 4 -16.32 -16.04 2.83
N ALA A 5 -16.17 -14.71 2.93
CA ALA A 5 -15.06 -14.04 2.32
C ALA A 5 -13.76 -14.51 2.99
N ILE A 6 -12.78 -14.94 2.21
CA ILE A 6 -11.46 -15.32 2.70
C ILE A 6 -10.63 -14.05 2.90
N CYS A 7 -9.93 -13.95 4.01
CA CYS A 7 -9.06 -12.82 4.28
C CYS A 7 -7.89 -12.79 3.29
N SER A 8 -7.83 -11.77 2.45
CA SER A 8 -6.77 -11.57 1.47
C SER A 8 -5.36 -11.50 2.08
N ALA A 9 -5.22 -11.06 3.35
CA ALA A 9 -3.95 -10.97 4.03
C ALA A 9 -3.49 -12.33 4.58
N CYS A 10 -4.28 -12.98 5.45
CA CYS A 10 -3.81 -14.17 6.18
C CYS A 10 -4.47 -15.49 5.75
N GLY A 11 -5.38 -15.47 4.78
CA GLY A 11 -6.08 -16.67 4.29
C GLY A 11 -7.14 -17.23 5.26
N SER A 12 -7.46 -16.57 6.36
CA SER A 12 -8.43 -17.03 7.34
C SER A 12 -9.86 -16.88 6.82
N THR A 13 -10.72 -17.85 7.11
CA THR A 13 -12.17 -17.80 6.90
C THR A 13 -12.91 -17.14 8.07
N GLU A 14 -12.23 -16.84 9.17
CA GLU A 14 -12.78 -16.12 10.31
C GLU A 14 -12.93 -14.63 10.01
N THR A 15 -13.93 -14.29 9.21
CA THR A 15 -14.17 -12.94 8.74
C THR A 15 -15.48 -12.38 9.27
N CYS A 16 -15.60 -11.07 9.32
CA CYS A 16 -16.80 -10.32 9.62
C CYS A 16 -17.18 -9.50 8.41
N ASP A 17 -18.39 -9.69 7.94
CA ASP A 17 -19.04 -8.78 7.01
C ASP A 17 -19.44 -7.50 7.76
N LEU A 18 -18.91 -6.37 7.32
CA LEU A 18 -19.16 -5.07 7.90
C LEU A 18 -20.24 -4.28 7.17
N GLY A 19 -20.82 -4.87 6.10
CA GLY A 19 -21.90 -4.29 5.31
C GLY A 19 -21.42 -3.53 4.08
N ASP A 20 -22.38 -2.91 3.41
CA ASP A 20 -22.15 -2.21 2.16
C ASP A 20 -21.43 -0.88 2.38
N ALA A 21 -20.50 -0.57 1.50
CA ALA A 21 -19.82 0.71 1.32
C ALA A 21 -20.14 1.23 -0.09
N PRO A 22 -19.98 2.53 -0.38
CA PRO A 22 -20.31 3.08 -1.70
C PRO A 22 -19.60 2.39 -2.86
N ASP A 23 -18.37 1.96 -2.64
CA ASP A 23 -17.53 1.35 -3.66
C ASP A 23 -17.50 -0.20 -3.60
N GLY A 24 -18.28 -0.83 -2.70
CA GLY A 24 -18.29 -2.29 -2.57
C GLY A 24 -18.75 -2.78 -1.20
N ARG A 25 -18.34 -3.97 -0.82
CA ARG A 25 -18.67 -4.58 0.46
C ARG A 25 -17.45 -4.69 1.36
N LEU A 26 -17.61 -4.28 2.59
CA LEU A 26 -16.51 -4.14 3.54
C LEU A 26 -16.42 -5.37 4.45
N TYR A 27 -15.21 -5.87 4.62
CA TYR A 27 -14.92 -7.01 5.48
C TYR A 27 -13.79 -6.71 6.46
N SER A 28 -13.78 -7.44 7.58
CA SER A 28 -12.66 -7.49 8.51
C SER A 28 -12.30 -8.93 8.86
N CYS A 29 -11.03 -9.17 9.11
CA CYS A 29 -10.54 -10.46 9.58
C CYS A 29 -10.50 -10.52 11.10
N ARG A 30 -11.09 -11.56 11.70
CA ARG A 30 -11.03 -11.77 13.16
C ARG A 30 -9.66 -12.24 13.64
N ASN A 31 -8.90 -12.90 12.75
CA ASN A 31 -7.57 -13.42 13.07
C ASN A 31 -6.49 -12.32 13.00
N CYS A 32 -6.31 -11.67 11.85
CA CYS A 32 -5.23 -10.67 11.68
C CYS A 32 -5.68 -9.22 11.84
N LYS A 33 -6.98 -8.95 12.00
CA LYS A 33 -7.58 -7.61 12.14
C LYS A 33 -7.41 -6.68 10.93
N SER A 34 -6.94 -7.20 9.80
CA SER A 34 -6.92 -6.43 8.54
C SER A 34 -8.32 -6.24 8.00
N LEU A 35 -8.49 -5.18 7.21
CA LEU A 35 -9.75 -4.81 6.56
C LEU A 35 -9.56 -4.81 5.05
N TRP A 36 -10.62 -5.12 4.31
CA TRP A 36 -10.60 -4.97 2.86
C TRP A 36 -11.98 -4.63 2.33
N LEU A 37 -11.98 -3.99 1.18
CA LEU A 37 -13.14 -3.67 0.40
C LEU A 37 -13.23 -4.66 -0.76
N ASP A 38 -14.28 -5.48 -0.78
CA ASP A 38 -14.63 -6.28 -1.94
C ASP A 38 -15.41 -5.39 -2.90
N CYS A 39 -14.69 -4.79 -3.82
CA CYS A 39 -15.29 -3.97 -4.85
C CYS A 39 -15.16 -4.67 -6.19
N LYS A 40 -16.26 -4.70 -6.93
CA LYS A 40 -16.26 -5.08 -8.33
C LYS A 40 -15.63 -3.94 -9.14
N ILE A 41 -14.33 -3.75 -8.98
CA ILE A 41 -13.60 -2.88 -9.89
C ILE A 41 -13.43 -3.69 -11.18
N GLU A 42 -14.28 -3.42 -12.16
CA GLU A 42 -13.85 -3.60 -13.53
C GLU A 42 -12.60 -2.73 -13.70
N ASN A 43 -11.52 -3.29 -14.26
CA ASN A 43 -10.31 -2.55 -14.57
C ASN A 43 -10.70 -1.32 -15.40
N ASP A 44 -11.05 -0.24 -14.75
CA ASP A 44 -11.44 1.01 -15.39
C ASP A 44 -10.17 1.85 -15.58
N PRO A 45 -9.67 1.97 -16.83
CA PRO A 45 -8.52 2.81 -17.12
C PRO A 45 -8.74 4.27 -16.73
N ALA A 46 -10.00 4.74 -16.71
CA ALA A 46 -10.34 6.10 -16.32
C ALA A 46 -10.15 6.31 -14.81
N ALA A 47 -10.48 5.34 -13.97
CA ALA A 47 -10.25 5.41 -12.53
C ALA A 47 -8.74 5.47 -12.20
N THR A 48 -7.93 4.70 -12.93
CA THR A 48 -6.46 4.74 -12.80
C THR A 48 -5.89 6.10 -13.19
N LEU A 49 -6.39 6.69 -14.28
CA LEU A 49 -5.99 8.02 -14.74
C LEU A 49 -6.42 9.13 -13.77
N GLU A 50 -7.62 9.04 -13.19
CA GLU A 50 -8.13 9.97 -12.21
C GLU A 50 -7.29 9.96 -10.94
N TYR A 51 -6.95 8.77 -10.42
CA TYR A 51 -6.07 8.62 -9.28
C TYR A 51 -4.67 9.18 -9.55
N GLY A 52 -4.06 8.82 -10.67
CA GLY A 52 -2.74 9.32 -11.08
C GLY A 52 -2.72 10.84 -11.24
N SER A 53 -3.80 11.46 -11.73
CA SER A 53 -3.90 12.92 -11.85
C SER A 53 -4.00 13.62 -10.50
N ALA A 54 -4.80 13.09 -9.58
CA ALA A 54 -4.95 13.62 -8.23
C ALA A 54 -3.64 13.49 -7.43
N TYR A 55 -2.90 12.40 -7.62
CA TYR A 55 -1.62 12.16 -6.96
C TYR A 55 -0.51 13.09 -7.48
N ARG A 56 -0.46 13.38 -8.79
CA ARG A 56 0.54 14.27 -9.42
C ARG A 56 0.49 15.71 -8.95
N ASN A 57 -0.70 16.23 -8.64
CA ASN A 57 -0.86 17.60 -8.13
C ASN A 57 -0.23 17.81 -6.74
N GLY A 58 0.31 16.75 -6.13
CA GLY A 58 0.91 16.75 -4.82
C GLY A 58 2.31 16.17 -4.77
N GLN A 59 3.05 16.09 -5.88
CA GLN A 59 4.41 15.54 -5.90
C GLN A 59 5.30 16.25 -4.90
N ASP A 60 5.53 15.56 -3.82
CA ASP A 60 6.30 16.03 -2.71
C ASP A 60 7.66 15.33 -2.76
N THR A 61 8.63 16.00 -3.36
CA THR A 61 10.03 15.54 -3.37
C THR A 61 10.49 15.18 -1.95
N SER A 62 9.88 15.79 -0.93
CA SER A 62 10.15 15.48 0.47
C SER A 62 9.76 14.04 0.84
N LYS A 63 8.70 13.49 0.24
CA LYS A 63 8.32 12.07 0.42
C LYS A 63 9.42 11.15 -0.14
N ALA A 64 9.87 11.38 -1.36
CA ALA A 64 10.92 10.59 -1.99
C ALA A 64 12.23 10.63 -1.17
N ILE A 65 12.63 11.82 -0.67
CA ILE A 65 13.79 11.98 0.20
C ILE A 65 13.60 11.21 1.51
N ALA A 66 12.42 11.25 2.12
CA ALA A 66 12.14 10.53 3.36
C ALA A 66 12.20 9.01 3.15
N LEU A 67 11.61 8.50 2.06
CA LEU A 67 11.67 7.09 1.66
C LEU A 67 13.11 6.65 1.41
N HIS A 68 13.85 7.43 0.67
CA HIS A 68 15.26 7.15 0.36
C HIS A 68 16.14 7.11 1.63
N ARG A 69 15.90 8.00 2.59
CA ARG A 69 16.58 7.96 3.90
C ARG A 69 16.28 6.66 4.66
N VAL A 70 15.01 6.21 4.64
CA VAL A 70 14.62 4.93 5.25
C VAL A 70 15.29 3.77 4.50
N PHE A 71 15.23 3.79 3.18
CA PHE A 71 15.87 2.80 2.32
C PHE A 71 17.37 2.66 2.61
N ARG A 72 18.12 3.76 2.65
CA ARG A 72 19.57 3.75 2.96
C ARG A 72 19.91 3.22 4.35
N LYS A 73 19.04 3.43 5.33
CA LYS A 73 19.25 2.90 6.69
C LYS A 73 19.02 1.40 6.82
N LEU A 74 18.16 0.84 6.00
CA LEU A 74 17.71 -0.53 6.08
C LEU A 74 18.25 -1.42 4.98
N CYS A 75 18.63 -0.83 3.87
CA CYS A 75 19.22 -1.53 2.75
C CYS A 75 20.70 -1.28 2.67
N LEU A 76 21.36 -2.32 2.28
CA LEU A 76 22.77 -2.29 1.92
C LEU A 76 22.95 -1.39 0.70
N LEU A 77 24.12 -0.82 0.58
CA LEU A 77 24.55 -0.23 -0.67
C LEU A 77 24.61 -1.31 -1.75
N PRO A 78 24.41 -0.93 -3.03
CA PRO A 78 24.49 -1.90 -4.12
C PRO A 78 25.89 -2.52 -4.16
N ILE A 79 25.94 -3.81 -4.43
CA ILE A 79 27.18 -4.56 -4.61
C ILE A 79 27.27 -4.99 -6.07
N PRO A 80 28.46 -4.95 -6.71
CA PRO A 80 28.60 -5.42 -8.07
C PRO A 80 28.02 -6.83 -8.27
N GLY A 81 27.08 -6.97 -9.21
CA GLY A 81 26.36 -8.22 -9.48
C GLY A 81 25.13 -8.50 -8.59
N SER A 82 24.84 -7.60 -7.62
CA SER A 82 23.64 -7.63 -6.78
C SER A 82 23.16 -6.19 -6.53
N ASP A 83 22.80 -5.51 -7.61
CA ASP A 83 22.55 -4.08 -7.65
C ASP A 83 21.30 -3.69 -8.46
N ARG A 84 20.44 -4.66 -8.82
CA ARG A 84 19.21 -4.42 -9.55
C ARG A 84 18.07 -4.09 -8.61
N LEU A 85 17.42 -2.94 -8.84
CA LEU A 85 16.28 -2.46 -8.04
C LEU A 85 15.06 -2.24 -8.93
N LEU A 86 13.92 -2.82 -8.53
CA LEU A 86 12.60 -2.54 -9.09
C LEU A 86 11.80 -1.71 -8.09
N ASP A 87 11.28 -0.56 -8.54
CA ASP A 87 10.29 0.22 -7.79
C ASP A 87 8.92 0.06 -8.43
N VAL A 88 8.00 -0.58 -7.71
CA VAL A 88 6.63 -0.81 -8.16
C VAL A 88 5.76 0.35 -7.69
N GLY A 89 4.97 0.93 -8.59
CA GLY A 89 4.25 2.17 -8.34
C GLY A 89 5.21 3.36 -8.23
N CYS A 90 6.19 3.42 -9.16
CA CYS A 90 7.31 4.35 -9.09
C CYS A 90 6.92 5.83 -9.29
N GLY A 91 5.69 6.12 -9.71
CA GLY A 91 5.23 7.47 -10.00
C GLY A 91 6.13 8.17 -11.03
N ASP A 92 6.53 9.40 -10.71
CA ASP A 92 7.43 10.21 -11.56
C ASP A 92 8.92 9.84 -11.47
N GLY A 93 9.26 8.82 -10.68
CA GLY A 93 10.60 8.29 -10.57
C GLY A 93 11.52 9.04 -9.58
N ALA A 94 11.00 9.93 -8.75
CA ALA A 94 11.83 10.69 -7.82
C ALA A 94 12.64 9.79 -6.86
N PHE A 95 12.08 8.67 -6.39
CA PHE A 95 12.82 7.68 -5.61
C PHE A 95 13.87 6.94 -6.45
N LEU A 96 13.51 6.56 -7.70
CA LEU A 96 14.43 5.89 -8.62
C LEU A 96 15.68 6.74 -8.89
N GLU A 97 15.52 8.05 -9.10
CA GLU A 97 16.66 8.96 -9.32
C GLU A 97 17.62 8.96 -8.13
N LEU A 98 17.09 8.95 -6.91
CA LEU A 98 17.90 8.90 -5.69
C LEU A 98 18.61 7.55 -5.53
N ALA A 99 17.93 6.45 -5.79
CA ALA A 99 18.54 5.12 -5.76
C ALA A 99 19.60 4.95 -6.86
N GLN A 100 19.37 5.49 -8.05
CA GLN A 100 20.35 5.46 -9.14
C GLN A 100 21.63 6.24 -8.78
N ARG A 101 21.52 7.37 -8.09
CA ARG A 101 22.66 8.14 -7.58
C ARG A 101 23.48 7.37 -6.55
N ASP A 102 22.85 6.44 -5.81
CA ASP A 102 23.54 5.53 -4.89
C ASP A 102 24.20 4.34 -5.61
N GLY A 103 24.05 4.23 -6.95
CA GLY A 103 24.67 3.19 -7.78
C GLY A 103 23.77 2.01 -8.13
N TRP A 104 22.47 2.05 -7.79
CA TRP A 104 21.52 0.99 -8.17
C TRP A 104 21.21 1.01 -9.66
N GLN A 105 21.10 -0.18 -10.27
CA GLN A 105 20.52 -0.36 -11.58
C GLN A 105 19.00 -0.39 -11.44
N VAL A 106 18.36 0.75 -11.63
CA VAL A 106 16.94 0.94 -11.35
C VAL A 106 16.05 0.62 -12.52
N GLN A 107 14.87 0.07 -12.21
CA GLN A 107 13.74 -0.14 -13.10
C GLN A 107 12.47 0.33 -12.40
N GLY A 108 11.63 1.12 -13.06
CA GLY A 108 10.31 1.51 -12.59
C GLY A 108 9.20 0.69 -13.23
N LEU A 109 8.12 0.46 -12.47
CA LEU A 109 6.85 -0.06 -12.95
C LEU A 109 5.74 0.84 -12.43
N ASP A 110 4.90 1.38 -13.33
CA ASP A 110 3.73 2.16 -12.93
C ASP A 110 2.59 1.98 -13.93
N SER A 111 1.35 2.01 -13.47
CA SER A 111 0.17 1.93 -14.32
C SER A 111 -0.11 3.25 -15.05
N ASP A 112 0.39 4.38 -14.55
CA ASP A 112 0.24 5.68 -15.19
C ASP A 112 1.27 5.86 -16.31
N ARG A 113 0.80 5.71 -17.55
CA ARG A 113 1.61 5.92 -18.78
C ARG A 113 2.35 7.26 -18.78
N ARG A 114 1.72 8.34 -18.28
CA ARG A 114 2.33 9.68 -18.27
C ARG A 114 3.48 9.79 -17.27
N ALA A 115 3.35 9.12 -16.13
CA ALA A 115 4.43 9.01 -15.16
C ALA A 115 5.64 8.27 -15.78
N VAL A 116 5.40 7.14 -16.42
CA VAL A 116 6.43 6.36 -17.12
C VAL A 116 7.09 7.15 -18.24
N GLU A 117 6.32 7.86 -19.05
CA GLU A 117 6.86 8.73 -20.11
C GLU A 117 7.76 9.83 -19.52
N THR A 118 7.38 10.44 -18.41
CA THR A 118 8.21 11.42 -17.71
C THR A 118 9.57 10.86 -17.30
N ILE A 119 9.60 9.63 -16.77
CA ILE A 119 10.85 8.93 -16.41
C ILE A 119 11.70 8.67 -17.67
N ARG A 120 11.09 8.18 -18.74
CA ARG A 120 11.77 7.87 -20.01
C ARG A 120 12.41 9.11 -20.64
N LEU A 121 11.71 10.25 -20.58
CA LEU A 121 12.25 11.53 -21.08
C LEU A 121 13.49 11.99 -20.31
N ARG A 122 13.64 11.58 -19.05
CA ARG A 122 14.83 11.83 -18.22
C ARG A 122 15.88 10.72 -18.34
N SER A 123 15.81 9.90 -19.38
CA SER A 123 16.71 8.75 -19.60
C SER A 123 16.58 7.64 -18.54
N GLY A 124 15.49 7.63 -17.79
CA GLY A 124 15.19 6.59 -16.82
C GLY A 124 14.57 5.34 -17.46
N LYS A 125 14.66 4.22 -16.76
CA LYS A 125 14.05 2.95 -17.16
C LYS A 125 12.73 2.74 -16.44
N ALA A 126 11.61 2.79 -17.15
CA ALA A 126 10.30 2.48 -16.58
C ALA A 126 9.39 1.80 -17.62
N ILE A 127 8.47 0.98 -17.12
CA ILE A 127 7.51 0.20 -17.91
C ILE A 127 6.11 0.54 -17.43
N VAL A 128 5.19 0.69 -18.38
CA VAL A 128 3.76 0.82 -18.10
C VAL A 128 3.21 -0.55 -17.74
N GLY A 129 2.68 -0.71 -16.54
CA GLY A 129 2.10 -1.97 -16.08
C GLY A 129 1.70 -1.91 -14.61
N CYS A 130 1.06 -2.95 -14.14
CA CYS A 130 0.64 -3.10 -12.74
C CYS A 130 0.95 -4.50 -12.22
N LEU A 131 0.92 -4.65 -10.91
CA LEU A 131 0.89 -5.96 -10.27
C LEU A 131 -0.42 -6.67 -10.65
N GLY A 132 -0.35 -7.94 -11.02
CA GLY A 132 -1.46 -8.68 -11.60
C GLY A 132 -1.42 -8.71 -13.15
N GLY A 133 -0.51 -7.94 -13.78
CA GLY A 133 -0.27 -7.92 -15.23
C GLY A 133 1.03 -8.63 -15.62
N ASP A 134 1.75 -8.10 -16.63
CA ASP A 134 2.91 -8.74 -17.26
C ASP A 134 4.26 -8.52 -16.54
N VAL A 135 4.28 -8.54 -15.20
CA VAL A 135 5.50 -8.32 -14.39
C VAL A 135 6.52 -9.44 -14.59
N ASP A 136 6.08 -10.64 -14.94
CA ASP A 136 6.92 -11.82 -15.13
C ASP A 136 8.03 -11.62 -16.21
N GLN A 137 7.83 -10.69 -17.14
CA GLN A 137 8.78 -10.36 -18.21
C GLN A 137 9.95 -9.48 -17.74
N LEU A 138 9.89 -8.90 -16.53
CA LEU A 138 10.90 -7.96 -16.05
C LEU A 138 12.18 -8.62 -15.55
N GLY A 139 12.15 -9.94 -15.34
CA GLY A 139 13.24 -10.70 -14.73
C GLY A 139 13.33 -10.52 -13.22
N GLN A 140 14.49 -10.80 -12.64
CA GLN A 140 14.68 -10.78 -11.20
C GLN A 140 15.49 -9.57 -10.74
N PHE A 141 15.18 -9.10 -9.52
CA PHE A 141 15.79 -7.93 -8.88
C PHE A 141 16.28 -8.30 -7.49
N ASP A 142 17.41 -7.71 -7.10
CA ASP A 142 17.97 -7.90 -5.77
C ASP A 142 17.16 -7.17 -4.69
N VAL A 143 16.53 -6.06 -5.09
CA VAL A 143 15.59 -5.32 -4.24
C VAL A 143 14.35 -4.95 -5.04
N VAL A 144 13.18 -5.20 -4.45
CA VAL A 144 11.89 -4.72 -4.95
C VAL A 144 11.25 -3.85 -3.88
N THR A 145 10.78 -2.66 -4.27
CA THR A 145 10.15 -1.69 -3.37
C THR A 145 8.70 -1.42 -3.74
N LEU A 146 7.84 -1.30 -2.72
CA LEU A 146 6.44 -0.89 -2.83
C LEU A 146 6.18 0.23 -1.82
N TRP A 147 6.06 1.45 -2.29
CA TRP A 147 5.85 2.64 -1.48
C TRP A 147 4.42 3.15 -1.58
N ASP A 148 3.53 2.72 -0.66
CA ASP A 148 2.09 2.98 -0.71
C ASP A 148 1.45 2.43 -2.00
N VAL A 149 1.60 1.13 -2.25
CA VAL A 149 1.13 0.44 -3.46
C VAL A 149 0.25 -0.76 -3.12
N ILE A 150 0.67 -1.61 -2.18
CA ILE A 150 0.03 -2.90 -1.91
C ILE A 150 -1.44 -2.76 -1.48
N GLU A 151 -1.81 -1.65 -0.86
CA GLU A 151 -3.17 -1.32 -0.46
C GLU A 151 -4.13 -1.03 -1.63
N HIS A 152 -3.58 -0.78 -2.82
CA HIS A 152 -4.33 -0.48 -4.04
C HIS A 152 -4.55 -1.69 -4.94
N VAL A 153 -3.90 -2.80 -4.63
CA VAL A 153 -3.91 -3.99 -5.49
C VAL A 153 -5.20 -4.78 -5.31
N ALA A 154 -5.94 -4.98 -6.39
CA ALA A 154 -7.21 -5.72 -6.35
C ALA A 154 -6.98 -7.22 -6.13
N ASP A 155 -6.11 -7.84 -6.89
CA ASP A 155 -5.74 -9.25 -6.76
C ASP A 155 -4.40 -9.38 -6.01
N ILE A 156 -4.48 -9.44 -4.69
CA ILE A 156 -3.32 -9.57 -3.81
C ILE A 156 -2.56 -10.88 -4.03
N GLU A 157 -3.27 -11.97 -4.33
CA GLU A 157 -2.64 -13.28 -4.49
C GLU A 157 -1.81 -13.34 -5.77
N CYS A 158 -2.38 -12.85 -6.87
CA CYS A 158 -1.64 -12.71 -8.12
C CYS A 158 -0.44 -11.78 -7.94
N ALA A 159 -0.62 -10.62 -7.33
CA ALA A 159 0.46 -9.66 -7.08
C ALA A 159 1.60 -10.24 -6.24
N MET A 160 1.28 -10.91 -5.14
CA MET A 160 2.29 -11.54 -4.28
C MET A 160 3.02 -12.69 -4.97
N THR A 161 2.33 -13.46 -5.81
CA THR A 161 2.94 -14.49 -6.64
C THR A 161 3.96 -13.89 -7.61
N GLN A 162 3.60 -12.80 -8.28
CA GLN A 162 4.50 -12.07 -9.17
C GLN A 162 5.70 -11.45 -8.42
N LEU A 163 5.47 -10.83 -7.27
CA LEU A 163 6.54 -10.31 -6.42
C LEU A 163 7.52 -11.41 -5.99
N ALA A 164 6.99 -12.60 -5.64
CA ALA A 164 7.84 -13.74 -5.30
C ALA A 164 8.70 -14.20 -6.48
N ARG A 165 8.27 -14.02 -7.73
CA ARG A 165 9.07 -14.32 -8.92
C ARG A 165 10.06 -13.20 -9.25
N ALA A 166 9.64 -11.94 -9.09
CA ALA A 166 10.45 -10.77 -9.40
C ALA A 166 11.61 -10.54 -8.41
N VAL A 167 11.47 -10.94 -7.14
CA VAL A 167 12.56 -10.86 -6.17
C VAL A 167 13.53 -12.01 -6.41
N ALA A 168 14.81 -11.72 -6.60
CA ALA A 168 15.86 -12.74 -6.77
C ALA A 168 15.99 -13.64 -5.52
N PRO A 169 16.53 -14.87 -5.64
CA PRO A 169 16.85 -15.69 -4.48
C PRO A 169 17.74 -14.91 -3.49
N ARG A 170 17.35 -14.86 -2.22
CA ARG A 170 17.96 -14.02 -1.17
C ARG A 170 17.81 -12.50 -1.39
N GLY A 171 17.12 -12.07 -2.44
CA GLY A 171 16.74 -10.67 -2.64
C GLY A 171 15.76 -10.18 -1.60
N ARG A 172 15.51 -8.89 -1.56
CA ARG A 172 14.65 -8.23 -0.57
C ARG A 172 13.43 -7.59 -1.19
N LEU A 173 12.34 -7.71 -0.46
CA LEU A 173 11.08 -7.00 -0.70
C LEU A 173 10.86 -5.99 0.42
N LEU A 174 10.72 -4.72 0.07
CA LEU A 174 10.44 -3.63 0.99
C LEU A 174 9.02 -3.11 0.74
N ILE A 175 8.20 -3.11 1.77
CA ILE A 175 6.81 -2.64 1.69
C ILE A 175 6.58 -1.53 2.71
N LEU A 176 6.08 -0.40 2.24
CA LEU A 176 5.48 0.64 3.07
C LEU A 176 4.00 0.76 2.72
N THR A 177 3.12 0.73 3.73
CA THR A 177 1.66 0.83 3.53
C THR A 177 1.00 1.47 4.75
N PRO A 178 -0.21 2.02 4.64
CA PRO A 178 -0.98 2.51 5.79
C PRO A 178 -1.22 1.44 6.84
N ASN A 179 -1.18 1.85 8.12
CA ASN A 179 -1.36 0.99 9.28
C ASN A 179 -2.82 1.00 9.76
N ALA A 180 -3.51 -0.13 9.68
CA ALA A 180 -4.88 -0.28 10.19
C ALA A 180 -4.98 -0.20 11.73
N ASP A 181 -3.88 -0.43 12.44
CA ASP A 181 -3.83 -0.30 13.91
C ASP A 181 -3.56 1.12 14.37
N CYS A 182 -3.50 2.11 13.47
CA CYS A 182 -3.31 3.49 13.91
C CYS A 182 -4.55 4.01 14.65
N VAL A 183 -4.35 5.00 15.53
CA VAL A 183 -5.43 5.54 16.38
C VAL A 183 -6.59 6.07 15.54
N LEU A 184 -6.35 6.63 14.38
CA LEU A 184 -7.41 7.15 13.50
C LEU A 184 -8.32 6.01 13.00
N ASP A 185 -7.75 4.87 12.62
CA ASP A 185 -8.53 3.70 12.20
C ASP A 185 -9.28 3.08 13.41
N ARG A 186 -8.67 3.07 14.60
CA ARG A 186 -9.33 2.59 15.82
C ARG A 186 -10.49 3.48 16.24
N VAL A 187 -10.36 4.79 16.13
CA VAL A 187 -11.45 5.75 16.40
C VAL A 187 -12.58 5.52 15.40
N ALA A 188 -12.28 5.37 14.11
CA ALA A 188 -13.28 5.06 13.09
C ALA A 188 -14.03 3.74 13.40
N HIS A 189 -13.34 2.75 13.95
CA HIS A 189 -13.94 1.49 14.41
C HIS A 189 -14.82 1.65 15.66
N LEU A 190 -14.41 2.49 16.61
CA LEU A 190 -15.17 2.72 17.85
C LEU A 190 -16.45 3.52 17.59
N GLU A 191 -16.40 4.54 16.73
CA GLU A 191 -17.57 5.32 16.36
C GLU A 191 -18.66 4.47 15.68
N ARG A 192 -18.29 3.39 15.00
CA ARG A 192 -19.22 2.44 14.42
C ARG A 192 -20.18 1.83 15.43
N ASN A 193 -19.75 1.65 16.68
CA ASN A 193 -20.57 1.11 17.76
C ASN A 193 -21.56 2.14 18.30
N PHE A 194 -21.40 3.43 18.00
CA PHE A 194 -22.20 4.51 18.58
C PHE A 194 -23.19 5.16 17.61
N THR A 195 -22.87 5.24 16.28
CA THR A 195 -23.80 5.81 15.28
C THR A 195 -23.53 5.27 13.89
N PHE A 196 -24.45 4.42 13.39
CA PHE A 196 -24.32 3.71 12.12
C PHE A 196 -24.05 4.59 10.88
N ARG A 197 -24.51 5.85 10.85
CA ARG A 197 -24.33 6.75 9.71
C ARG A 197 -23.00 7.52 9.69
N GLN A 198 -22.45 7.85 10.84
CA GLN A 198 -21.15 8.58 10.92
C GLN A 198 -19.96 7.66 10.76
N SER A 199 -20.05 6.43 11.22
CA SER A 199 -19.00 5.43 11.12
C SER A 199 -18.73 5.00 9.68
N GLN A 200 -19.76 4.90 8.83
CA GLN A 200 -19.55 4.60 7.40
C GLN A 200 -18.70 5.66 6.70
N ARG A 201 -18.89 6.95 7.04
CA ARG A 201 -18.11 8.05 6.44
C ARG A 201 -16.64 8.03 6.84
N MET A 202 -16.33 7.75 8.11
CA MET A 202 -14.95 7.65 8.58
C MET A 202 -14.24 6.42 7.97
N MET A 203 -14.95 5.29 7.83
CA MET A 203 -14.41 4.12 7.17
C MET A 203 -14.14 4.35 5.67
N GLN A 204 -14.98 5.15 4.99
CA GLN A 204 -14.77 5.54 3.59
C GLN A 204 -13.52 6.40 3.39
N LEU A 205 -13.07 7.15 4.41
CA LEU A 205 -11.79 7.86 4.36
C LEU A 205 -10.61 6.91 4.39
N CYS A 206 -10.78 5.74 4.99
CA CYS A 206 -9.74 4.73 5.14
C CYS A 206 -9.75 3.70 4.02
N LEU A 207 -10.94 3.31 3.57
CA LEU A 207 -11.18 2.33 2.51
C LEU A 207 -12.14 2.91 1.48
N ASN A 208 -11.72 2.94 0.24
CA ASN A 208 -12.47 3.42 -0.91
C ASN A 208 -11.98 2.68 -2.17
N ARG A 209 -12.54 2.98 -3.32
CA ARG A 209 -12.14 2.37 -4.59
C ARG A 209 -10.65 2.46 -4.94
N TYR A 210 -9.90 3.32 -4.26
CA TYR A 210 -8.45 3.44 -4.44
C TYR A 210 -7.66 2.70 -3.35
N HIS A 211 -8.17 2.65 -2.11
CA HIS A 211 -7.56 1.94 -0.98
C HIS A 211 -8.39 0.69 -0.67
N LEU A 212 -8.08 -0.41 -1.33
CA LEU A 212 -8.83 -1.67 -1.22
C LEU A 212 -8.49 -2.45 0.04
N HIS A 213 -7.30 -2.24 0.57
CA HIS A 213 -6.81 -2.95 1.75
C HIS A 213 -6.30 -2.02 2.83
N ARG A 214 -6.55 -2.42 4.07
CA ARG A 214 -5.96 -1.81 5.27
C ARG A 214 -5.33 -2.92 6.09
N PHE A 215 -4.02 -3.01 6.02
CA PHE A 215 -3.26 -4.05 6.72
C PHE A 215 -2.96 -3.63 8.16
N THR A 216 -3.07 -4.60 9.09
CA THR A 216 -2.35 -4.54 10.35
C THR A 216 -0.93 -5.06 10.14
N LEU A 217 -0.01 -4.77 11.07
CA LEU A 217 1.34 -5.34 11.02
C LEU A 217 1.30 -6.87 10.98
N SER A 218 0.46 -7.49 11.81
CA SER A 218 0.25 -8.94 11.81
C SER A 218 -0.29 -9.46 10.48
N GLY A 219 -1.25 -8.76 9.88
CA GLY A 219 -1.84 -9.16 8.59
C GLY A 219 -0.83 -9.10 7.46
N LEU A 220 -0.07 -8.02 7.36
CA LEU A 220 0.94 -7.87 6.33
C LEU A 220 2.09 -8.87 6.48
N THR A 221 2.53 -9.14 7.73
CA THR A 221 3.51 -10.19 8.03
C THR A 221 3.03 -11.56 7.56
N LYS A 222 1.80 -11.94 7.90
CA LYS A 222 1.20 -13.21 7.46
C LYS A 222 1.08 -13.28 5.94
N LEU A 223 0.71 -12.18 5.29
CA LEU A 223 0.62 -12.10 3.83
C LEU A 223 1.97 -12.47 3.19
N VAL A 224 3.03 -11.74 3.51
CA VAL A 224 4.34 -11.98 2.88
C VAL A 224 4.88 -13.37 3.16
N THR A 225 4.66 -13.90 4.38
CA THR A 225 5.10 -15.24 4.77
C THR A 225 4.39 -16.33 3.96
N ARG A 226 3.11 -16.20 3.66
CA ARG A 226 2.35 -17.12 2.80
C ARG A 226 2.96 -17.28 1.40
N PHE A 227 3.64 -16.26 0.92
CA PHE A 227 4.26 -16.23 -0.42
C PHE A 227 5.78 -16.45 -0.40
N GLY A 228 6.30 -17.07 0.67
CA GLY A 228 7.70 -17.51 0.76
C GLY A 228 8.69 -16.40 1.07
N PHE A 229 8.25 -15.34 1.74
CA PHE A 229 9.14 -14.31 2.26
C PHE A 229 9.35 -14.49 3.77
N GLU A 230 10.59 -14.31 4.20
CA GLU A 230 10.99 -14.23 5.60
C GLU A 230 11.10 -12.77 6.01
N VAL A 231 10.43 -12.37 7.11
CA VAL A 231 10.46 -10.99 7.60
C VAL A 231 11.77 -10.75 8.34
N GLU A 232 12.63 -9.87 7.80
CA GLU A 232 13.88 -9.44 8.44
C GLU A 232 13.63 -8.30 9.44
N SER A 233 12.73 -7.38 9.11
CA SER A 233 12.37 -6.26 9.97
C SER A 233 10.92 -5.86 9.76
N ALA A 234 10.24 -5.55 10.85
CA ALA A 234 8.86 -5.10 10.85
C ALA A 234 8.71 -3.94 11.84
N ALA A 235 8.28 -2.79 11.37
CA ALA A 235 8.12 -1.61 12.19
C ALA A 235 6.85 -0.82 11.82
N THR A 236 6.30 -0.15 12.81
CA THR A 236 5.30 0.89 12.57
C THR A 236 5.96 2.25 12.78
N MET A 237 5.76 3.18 11.85
CA MET A 237 6.42 4.47 11.86
C MET A 237 5.52 5.62 11.43
N GLN A 238 5.92 6.83 11.77
CA GLN A 238 5.43 8.03 11.12
C GLN A 238 6.51 8.51 10.14
N LEU A 239 6.22 8.40 8.85
CA LEU A 239 7.22 8.76 7.82
C LEU A 239 7.21 10.26 7.52
N TYR A 240 6.03 10.87 7.52
CA TYR A 240 5.83 12.30 7.25
C TYR A 240 4.69 12.84 8.09
N SER A 241 4.71 14.14 8.34
CA SER A 241 3.63 14.82 9.06
C SER A 241 2.32 14.74 8.28
N LEU A 242 1.25 14.39 8.96
CA LEU A 242 -0.08 14.45 8.39
C LEU A 242 -0.48 15.93 8.27
N ASN A 243 -0.83 16.37 7.06
CA ASN A 243 -1.34 17.71 6.83
C ASN A 243 -2.87 17.67 6.74
N ALA A 244 -3.53 18.30 7.71
CA ALA A 244 -4.98 18.34 7.80
C ALA A 244 -5.63 18.88 6.53
N ASP A 245 -5.10 19.98 5.99
CA ASP A 245 -5.68 20.64 4.82
C ASP A 245 -5.54 19.75 3.56
N LYS A 246 -4.40 19.10 3.37
CA LYS A 246 -4.16 18.16 2.28
C LYS A 246 -5.01 16.89 2.43
N TYR A 247 -5.19 16.41 3.66
CA TYR A 247 -6.02 15.24 3.94
C TYR A 247 -7.50 15.53 3.69
N LEU A 248 -7.98 16.69 4.15
CA LEU A 248 -9.38 17.12 3.98
C LEU A 248 -9.69 17.55 2.53
N SER A 249 -8.75 18.15 1.80
CA SER A 249 -8.95 18.60 0.41
C SER A 249 -8.80 17.46 -0.60
N GLY A 250 -7.93 16.49 -0.34
CA GLY A 250 -7.68 15.37 -1.25
C GLY A 250 -8.79 14.31 -1.26
N PHE A 251 -9.62 14.28 -0.21
CA PHE A 251 -10.71 13.31 -0.05
C PHE A 251 -12.10 13.92 -0.25
N ALA A 252 -12.20 15.20 -0.61
CA ALA A 252 -13.44 15.95 -0.59
C ALA A 252 -14.29 16.04 -1.89
N PRO A 253 -13.93 15.58 -3.08
CA PRO A 253 -14.89 15.61 -4.19
C PRO A 253 -15.93 14.51 -4.02
N GLY A 254 -16.94 14.71 -3.20
CA GLY A 254 -18.06 13.79 -2.99
C GLY A 254 -18.54 13.62 -1.55
N ILE A 255 -17.78 14.06 -0.55
CA ILE A 255 -18.24 14.06 0.85
C ILE A 255 -18.88 15.41 1.17
N SER A 256 -20.01 15.69 0.55
CA SER A 256 -20.78 16.95 0.68
C SER A 256 -21.40 17.19 2.06
N GLY A 257 -21.03 16.45 3.09
CA GLY A 257 -21.52 16.63 4.45
C GLY A 257 -20.47 17.11 5.47
N TRP A 258 -19.20 17.13 5.08
CA TRP A 258 -18.08 17.68 5.87
C TRP A 258 -17.44 18.89 5.21
N THR A 259 -18.20 19.59 4.40
CA THR A 259 -17.80 20.95 4.07
C THR A 259 -17.77 21.70 5.40
N ALA A 260 -16.56 21.83 5.93
CA ALA A 260 -16.27 22.69 7.04
C ALA A 260 -16.59 24.13 6.62
N SER A 261 -17.88 24.42 6.47
CA SER A 261 -18.37 25.80 6.28
C SER A 261 -18.17 26.65 7.53
N GLY A 262 -17.56 26.08 8.58
CA GLY A 262 -17.22 26.77 9.81
C GLY A 262 -15.71 26.84 10.05
N SER A 263 -15.20 28.01 10.37
CA SER A 263 -13.82 28.23 10.82
C SER A 263 -13.44 27.34 12.03
N LEU A 264 -14.42 27.02 12.87
CA LEU A 264 -14.26 26.17 14.05
C LEU A 264 -13.91 24.73 13.70
N ASN A 265 -14.59 24.11 12.73
CA ASN A 265 -14.33 22.73 12.32
C ASN A 265 -12.93 22.57 11.68
N ARG A 266 -12.49 23.56 10.92
CA ARG A 266 -11.12 23.58 10.38
C ARG A 266 -10.08 23.73 11.49
N ALA A 267 -10.33 24.58 12.47
CA ALA A 267 -9.43 24.74 13.61
C ALA A 267 -9.35 23.48 14.46
N MET A 268 -10.46 22.81 14.74
CA MET A 268 -10.50 21.52 15.46
C MET A 268 -9.79 20.43 14.70
N SER A 269 -9.99 20.31 13.39
CA SER A 269 -9.26 19.33 12.56
C SER A 269 -7.77 19.60 12.58
N ARG A 270 -7.33 20.85 12.40
CA ARG A 270 -5.90 21.22 12.49
C ARG A 270 -5.31 20.90 13.86
N ALA A 271 -6.03 21.17 14.95
CA ALA A 271 -5.60 20.84 16.30
C ALA A 271 -5.48 19.32 16.50
N ALA A 272 -6.45 18.53 16.02
CA ALA A 272 -6.41 17.07 16.07
C ALA A 272 -5.21 16.52 15.27
N PHE A 273 -4.96 17.00 14.05
CA PHE A 273 -3.80 16.59 13.26
C PHE A 273 -2.47 17.05 13.88
N ALA A 274 -2.42 18.23 14.50
CA ALA A 274 -1.25 18.68 15.24
C ALA A 274 -0.96 17.76 16.43
N LEU A 275 -2.00 17.35 17.17
CA LEU A 275 -1.88 16.38 18.26
C LEU A 275 -1.39 15.01 17.76
N VAL A 276 -1.96 14.50 16.68
CA VAL A 276 -1.54 13.25 16.03
C VAL A 276 -0.06 13.30 15.62
N ASN A 277 0.39 14.42 15.05
CA ASN A 277 1.78 14.63 14.68
C ASN A 277 2.70 14.74 15.90
N THR A 278 2.26 15.45 16.96
CA THR A 278 3.03 15.60 18.21
C THR A 278 3.18 14.26 18.93
N LEU A 279 2.13 13.45 18.95
CA LEU A 279 2.14 12.11 19.54
C LEU A 279 2.86 11.07 18.66
N ARG A 280 3.36 11.48 17.51
CA ARG A 280 4.06 10.61 16.54
C ARG A 280 3.28 9.31 16.27
N ILE A 281 1.99 9.44 15.97
CA ILE A 281 1.13 8.29 15.72
C ILE A 281 1.66 7.51 14.53
N LYS A 282 1.93 6.22 14.76
CA LYS A 282 2.54 5.30 13.81
C LYS A 282 1.55 4.90 12.73
N ASN A 283 1.38 5.74 11.73
CA ASN A 283 0.37 5.64 10.67
C ASN A 283 0.80 4.77 9.47
N LYS A 284 2.04 4.32 9.45
CA LYS A 284 2.58 3.45 8.40
C LYS A 284 3.16 2.17 8.99
N ILE A 285 3.05 1.08 8.23
CA ILE A 285 3.79 -0.15 8.42
C ILE A 285 4.94 -0.15 7.43
N PHE A 286 6.12 -0.50 7.91
CA PHE A 286 7.27 -0.76 7.08
C PHE A 286 7.77 -2.20 7.33
N LEU A 287 7.85 -2.99 6.25
CA LEU A 287 8.41 -4.33 6.27
C LEU A 287 9.63 -4.41 5.36
N THR A 288 10.67 -5.08 5.84
CA THR A 288 11.75 -5.61 5.03
C THR A 288 11.69 -7.12 5.10
N CYS A 289 11.60 -7.75 3.94
CA CYS A 289 11.48 -9.19 3.82
C CYS A 289 12.58 -9.72 2.91
N ARG A 290 13.06 -10.93 3.18
CA ARG A 290 13.97 -11.67 2.31
C ARG A 290 13.21 -12.78 1.61
N ARG A 291 13.46 -12.99 0.33
CA ARG A 291 12.97 -14.19 -0.35
C ARG A 291 13.66 -15.42 0.22
N ALA A 292 12.90 -16.38 0.70
CA ALA A 292 13.45 -17.68 1.16
C ALA A 292 14.21 -18.37 0.02
N ALA A 293 15.27 -19.11 0.37
CA ALA A 293 15.98 -19.91 -0.62
C ALA A 293 15.02 -20.98 -1.21
N ALA A 294 15.19 -21.31 -2.49
CA ALA A 294 14.26 -22.15 -3.26
C ALA A 294 13.92 -23.54 -2.62
N ASN A 295 14.64 -23.96 -1.61
CA ASN A 295 14.40 -25.23 -0.91
C ASN A 295 13.39 -25.12 0.25
N ALA A 296 12.82 -23.93 0.52
CA ALA A 296 11.89 -23.67 1.63
C ALA A 296 10.44 -23.43 1.17
N ILE A 297 10.09 -23.76 -0.06
CA ILE A 297 8.71 -23.65 -0.53
C ILE A 297 7.92 -24.77 0.16
N ILE A 298 7.14 -24.40 1.18
CA ILE A 298 6.10 -25.27 1.74
C ILE A 298 5.08 -25.47 0.62
N PRO A 299 4.81 -26.73 0.18
CA PRO A 299 3.77 -26.96 -0.82
C PRO A 299 2.44 -26.45 -0.25
N VAL A 300 1.77 -25.56 -0.97
CA VAL A 300 0.35 -25.35 -0.75
C VAL A 300 -0.31 -26.67 -1.11
N GLU A 301 -0.78 -27.43 -0.11
CA GLU A 301 -1.59 -28.63 -0.36
C GLU A 301 -2.79 -28.20 -1.21
N GLU A 302 -2.81 -28.65 -2.45
CA GLU A 302 -3.99 -28.62 -3.30
C GLU A 302 -5.08 -29.43 -2.58
N GLY A 303 -5.99 -28.72 -1.90
CA GLY A 303 -7.17 -29.32 -1.30
C GLY A 303 -7.97 -30.01 -2.39
N ARG A 304 -7.90 -31.36 -2.40
CA ARG A 304 -8.78 -32.19 -3.21
C ARG A 304 -10.22 -31.78 -2.94
N LEU A 305 -10.87 -31.28 -3.98
CA LEU A 305 -12.32 -31.30 -4.10
C LEU A 305 -12.75 -32.79 -4.10
N VAL A 306 -13.46 -33.19 -3.07
CA VAL A 306 -14.35 -34.36 -3.06
C VAL A 306 -15.77 -33.84 -2.83
#